data_2690945960f46ea831dc3cba7d05effc
#
_entry.id   2690945960f46ea831dc3cba7d05effc
#
_cell.length_a   1.000
_cell.length_b   1.000
_cell.length_c   1.000
_cell.angle_alpha   90.00
_cell.angle_beta   90.00
_cell.angle_gamma   90.00
#
_symmetry.space_group_name_H-M   'P 1'
#
loop_
_entity.id
_entity.type
_entity.pdbx_description
1 polymer ?
#
loop_
_entity_poly.entity_id
_entity_poly.type
_entity_poly.pdbx_seq_one_letter_code
_entity_poly.pdbx_strand_id
1 'polypeptide(L)'
;MEKLFELLHLAWRQENAVYRIGEIFSSAFAGGFSFKKLVAVIVAFFEMFGSVLFDMPLTPAGSELSLEGYSLVFEDEFEGDSLNEDNWFYRASGTRRNGFNAASQVRVEDGNLIMTAEYLENGEFGPGWYAGMISLRQKYCRGYFEIKCKCNDGGDFWSAFWIQADNPYNHDISKGGPGGAELDIFEAPYGNKKGSPLYNSVTQTIHCNGLDDDKEHIDSRMLGVFKADNIYSECNTYGLEWTEDEYIFYINGVETARSSFGSGVSQVEESVIVSLEIPEKISLAKDFSSQFTVDYVRIYQK
;
A
#
# COMPACT_ATOMS: atom_id res chain seq x y z
N MET A 1 6.16 23.35 -24.92
CA MET A 1 5.23 22.31 -25.41
C MET A 1 5.63 20.92 -24.89
N GLU A 2 6.90 20.54 -24.94
CA GLU A 2 7.37 19.25 -24.38
C GLU A 2 6.96 19.05 -22.90
N LYS A 3 7.20 20.03 -22.04
CA LYS A 3 6.83 19.99 -20.62
C LYS A 3 5.33 19.83 -20.38
N LEU A 4 4.48 20.36 -21.25
CA LEU A 4 3.02 20.16 -21.18
C LEU A 4 2.63 18.74 -21.63
N PHE A 5 3.34 18.19 -22.59
CA PHE A 5 3.16 16.80 -23.04
C PHE A 5 3.64 15.79 -21.99
N GLU A 6 4.76 16.05 -21.29
CA GLU A 6 5.20 15.24 -20.16
C GLU A 6 4.20 15.29 -19.00
N LEU A 7 3.66 16.47 -18.68
CA LEU A 7 2.65 16.67 -17.65
C LEU A 7 1.31 15.97 -18.00
N LEU A 8 0.90 16.03 -19.27
CA LEU A 8 -0.27 15.29 -19.74
C LEU A 8 -0.04 13.78 -19.77
N HIS A 9 1.18 13.34 -20.02
CA HIS A 9 1.55 11.92 -19.99
C HIS A 9 1.64 11.39 -18.56
N LEU A 10 2.10 12.21 -17.61
CA LEU A 10 2.05 11.93 -16.17
C LEU A 10 0.59 11.88 -15.64
N ALA A 11 -0.25 12.81 -16.08
CA ALA A 11 -1.69 12.80 -15.74
C ALA A 11 -2.40 11.59 -16.35
N TRP A 12 -2.02 11.17 -17.56
CA TRP A 12 -2.56 9.98 -18.23
C TRP A 12 -2.09 8.67 -17.56
N ARG A 13 -0.94 8.65 -16.88
CA ARG A 13 -0.47 7.52 -16.07
C ARG A 13 -1.30 7.30 -14.81
N GLN A 14 -2.05 8.30 -14.35
CA GLN A 14 -3.05 8.15 -13.31
C GLN A 14 -4.39 7.78 -13.96
N GLU A 15 -4.62 6.50 -14.27
CA GLU A 15 -5.92 6.00 -14.78
C GLU A 15 -7.10 6.53 -13.96
N ASN A 16 -6.88 6.70 -12.67
CA ASN A 16 -7.86 7.21 -11.73
C ASN A 16 -8.19 8.69 -11.87
N ALA A 17 -7.31 9.54 -12.41
CA ALA A 17 -7.62 10.96 -12.54
C ALA A 17 -8.80 11.20 -13.49
N VAL A 18 -8.83 10.48 -14.61
CA VAL A 18 -9.95 10.56 -15.59
C VAL A 18 -11.20 9.91 -15.04
N TYR A 19 -11.06 8.75 -14.38
CA TYR A 19 -12.17 8.06 -13.72
C TYR A 19 -12.78 8.92 -12.60
N ARG A 20 -11.97 9.47 -11.70
CA ARG A 20 -12.43 10.36 -10.62
C ARG A 20 -13.10 11.62 -11.13
N ILE A 21 -12.61 12.22 -12.20
CA ILE A 21 -13.32 13.34 -12.87
C ILE A 21 -14.70 12.87 -13.31
N GLY A 22 -14.79 11.70 -13.97
CA GLY A 22 -16.06 11.11 -14.41
C GLY A 22 -17.03 10.89 -13.24
N GLU A 23 -16.58 10.29 -12.16
CA GLU A 23 -17.36 10.02 -10.94
C GLU A 23 -17.82 11.32 -10.27
N ILE A 24 -16.92 12.28 -10.06
CA ILE A 24 -17.24 13.58 -9.46
C ILE A 24 -18.27 14.34 -10.32
N PHE A 25 -18.09 14.35 -11.64
CA PHE A 25 -19.06 14.93 -12.56
C PHE A 25 -20.38 14.17 -12.54
N SER A 26 -20.38 12.85 -12.59
CA SER A 26 -21.59 12.01 -12.56
C SER A 26 -22.36 12.21 -11.25
N SER A 27 -21.70 12.18 -10.12
CA SER A 27 -22.33 12.43 -8.80
C SER A 27 -22.81 13.87 -8.63
N ALA A 28 -22.09 14.84 -9.18
CA ALA A 28 -22.50 16.25 -9.14
C ALA A 28 -23.75 16.50 -9.97
N PHE A 29 -23.97 15.76 -11.04
CA PHE A 29 -25.10 15.96 -11.95
C PHE A 29 -26.30 15.03 -11.66
N ALA A 30 -26.11 13.87 -11.01
CA ALA A 30 -27.16 12.89 -10.73
C ALA A 30 -28.26 13.33 -9.74
N GLY A 31 -28.16 14.47 -9.06
CA GLY A 31 -29.12 14.91 -8.05
C GLY A 31 -29.40 16.42 -8.02
N GLY A 32 -29.25 17.07 -9.18
CA GLY A 32 -29.47 18.52 -9.31
C GLY A 32 -28.24 19.35 -8.89
N PHE A 33 -28.09 20.49 -9.54
CA PHE A 33 -26.97 21.43 -9.33
C PHE A 33 -27.10 22.13 -7.97
N SER A 34 -26.10 22.04 -7.13
CA SER A 34 -25.99 22.85 -5.92
C SER A 34 -24.61 23.51 -5.84
N PHE A 35 -24.58 24.70 -5.20
CA PHE A 35 -23.34 25.45 -5.01
C PHE A 35 -22.27 24.65 -4.24
N LYS A 36 -22.69 23.83 -3.23
CA LYS A 36 -21.79 22.94 -2.50
C LYS A 36 -21.15 21.88 -3.41
N LYS A 37 -21.91 21.31 -4.34
CA LYS A 37 -21.41 20.34 -5.31
C LYS A 37 -20.43 20.97 -6.32
N LEU A 38 -20.72 22.21 -6.76
CA LEU A 38 -19.80 22.97 -7.62
C LEU A 38 -18.46 23.23 -6.90
N VAL A 39 -18.51 23.65 -5.64
CA VAL A 39 -17.30 23.88 -4.84
C VAL A 39 -16.52 22.58 -4.67
N ALA A 40 -17.16 21.43 -4.41
CA ALA A 40 -16.51 20.14 -4.30
C ALA A 40 -15.81 19.73 -5.61
N VAL A 41 -16.46 19.93 -6.75
CA VAL A 41 -15.87 19.68 -8.09
C VAL A 41 -14.65 20.59 -8.33
N ILE A 42 -14.74 21.85 -7.97
CA ILE A 42 -13.63 22.80 -8.12
C ILE A 42 -12.46 22.42 -7.22
N VAL A 43 -12.71 22.05 -5.97
CA VAL A 43 -11.68 21.60 -5.02
C VAL A 43 -11.01 20.33 -5.53
N ALA A 44 -11.78 19.33 -5.97
CA ALA A 44 -11.26 18.10 -6.53
C ALA A 44 -10.41 18.34 -7.79
N PHE A 45 -10.83 19.29 -8.65
CA PHE A 45 -10.06 19.70 -9.83
C PHE A 45 -8.72 20.34 -9.44
N PHE A 46 -8.73 21.23 -8.43
CA PHE A 46 -7.49 21.85 -7.94
C PHE A 46 -6.57 20.88 -7.21
N GLU A 47 -7.10 19.95 -6.44
CA GLU A 47 -6.30 18.87 -5.83
C GLU A 47 -5.65 17.99 -6.88
N MET A 48 -6.40 17.57 -7.89
CA MET A 48 -5.88 16.78 -9.00
C MET A 48 -4.81 17.55 -9.78
N PHE A 49 -5.05 18.83 -10.09
CA PHE A 49 -4.09 19.69 -10.77
C PHE A 49 -2.84 19.93 -9.91
N GLY A 50 -3.03 20.10 -8.59
CA GLY A 50 -1.97 20.21 -7.61
C GLY A 50 -1.14 18.92 -7.50
N SER A 51 -1.77 17.76 -7.52
CA SER A 51 -1.10 16.46 -7.54
C SER A 51 -0.18 16.29 -8.75
N VAL A 52 -0.65 16.71 -9.93
CA VAL A 52 0.13 16.62 -11.17
C VAL A 52 1.26 17.64 -11.25
N LEU A 53 1.03 18.87 -10.76
CA LEU A 53 2.00 19.97 -10.91
C LEU A 53 2.95 20.15 -9.72
N PHE A 54 2.54 19.73 -8.52
CA PHE A 54 3.20 20.03 -7.25
C PHE A 54 3.45 18.80 -6.39
N ASP A 55 3.28 17.59 -6.93
CA ASP A 55 3.38 16.33 -6.17
C ASP A 55 2.53 16.33 -4.89
N MET A 56 1.33 16.92 -4.95
CA MET A 56 0.43 16.97 -3.81
C MET A 56 -0.39 15.67 -3.70
N PRO A 57 -0.56 15.11 -2.49
CA PRO A 57 -1.36 13.90 -2.32
C PRO A 57 -2.84 14.18 -2.52
N LEU A 58 -3.54 13.19 -3.10
CA LEU A 58 -4.98 13.21 -3.32
C LEU A 58 -5.74 12.90 -2.03
N THR A 59 -6.89 13.53 -1.83
CA THR A 59 -7.82 13.16 -0.76
C THR A 59 -8.66 11.97 -1.22
N PRO A 60 -8.82 10.90 -0.40
CA PRO A 60 -9.78 9.83 -0.69
C PRO A 60 -11.18 10.40 -0.91
N ALA A 61 -11.84 10.04 -2.01
CA ALA A 61 -13.13 10.64 -2.38
C ALA A 61 -14.02 9.73 -3.27
N GLY A 62 -13.70 8.43 -3.34
CA GLY A 62 -14.53 7.44 -4.04
C GLY A 62 -15.70 6.93 -3.20
N SER A 63 -16.19 5.75 -3.53
CA SER A 63 -17.29 5.09 -2.84
C SER A 63 -16.89 4.65 -1.43
N GLU A 64 -17.85 4.57 -0.53
CA GLU A 64 -17.64 3.94 0.77
C GLU A 64 -17.57 2.42 0.60
N LEU A 65 -16.70 1.78 1.38
CA LEU A 65 -16.56 0.32 1.43
C LEU A 65 -17.88 -0.33 1.83
N SER A 66 -18.24 -1.40 1.14
CA SER A 66 -19.35 -2.28 1.53
C SER A 66 -18.86 -3.73 1.59
N LEU A 67 -19.00 -4.34 2.75
CA LEU A 67 -18.70 -5.76 2.96
C LEU A 67 -19.95 -6.65 2.83
N GLU A 68 -21.02 -6.18 2.17
CA GLU A 68 -22.20 -6.99 1.91
C GLU A 68 -21.84 -8.25 1.11
N GLY A 69 -22.22 -9.41 1.64
CA GLY A 69 -21.93 -10.72 1.04
C GLY A 69 -20.52 -11.26 1.36
N TYR A 70 -19.70 -10.52 2.09
CA TYR A 70 -18.41 -11.00 2.58
C TYR A 70 -18.55 -11.68 3.96
N SER A 71 -17.68 -12.64 4.21
CA SER A 71 -17.50 -13.29 5.51
C SER A 71 -16.05 -13.15 5.96
N LEU A 72 -15.83 -12.86 7.23
CA LEU A 72 -14.49 -12.83 7.83
C LEU A 72 -13.91 -14.26 7.80
N VAL A 73 -12.77 -14.44 7.15
CA VAL A 73 -12.09 -15.74 7.01
C VAL A 73 -10.76 -15.79 7.74
N PHE A 74 -10.20 -14.65 8.05
CA PHE A 74 -8.99 -14.52 8.87
C PHE A 74 -9.03 -13.22 9.65
N GLU A 75 -8.61 -13.28 10.89
CA GLU A 75 -8.30 -12.11 11.72
C GLU A 75 -7.13 -12.39 12.64
N ASP A 76 -6.31 -11.38 12.88
CA ASP A 76 -5.34 -11.35 13.95
C ASP A 76 -5.35 -9.95 14.57
N GLU A 77 -5.78 -9.90 15.83
CA GLU A 77 -5.82 -8.67 16.65
C GLU A 77 -4.53 -8.55 17.50
N PHE A 78 -3.56 -9.41 17.23
CA PHE A 78 -2.27 -9.47 17.91
C PHE A 78 -2.37 -9.50 19.45
N GLU A 79 -3.38 -10.20 19.94
CA GLU A 79 -3.55 -10.45 21.35
C GLU A 79 -2.47 -11.41 21.88
N GLY A 80 -1.98 -11.16 23.08
CA GLY A 80 -0.94 -11.99 23.69
C GLY A 80 0.42 -11.29 23.77
N ASP A 81 1.48 -12.09 23.82
CA ASP A 81 2.87 -11.64 24.08
C ASP A 81 3.90 -12.11 23.02
N SER A 82 3.42 -12.79 21.99
CA SER A 82 4.27 -13.33 20.92
C SER A 82 3.50 -13.48 19.61
N LEU A 83 4.21 -13.42 18.50
CA LEU A 83 3.65 -13.67 17.18
C LEU A 83 3.09 -15.09 17.11
N ASN A 84 1.85 -15.24 16.61
CA ASN A 84 1.27 -16.55 16.37
C ASN A 84 1.92 -17.20 15.12
N GLU A 85 2.93 -18.05 15.36
CA GLU A 85 3.67 -18.71 14.29
C GLU A 85 2.89 -19.81 13.58
N ASP A 86 1.72 -20.22 14.04
CA ASP A 86 0.81 -21.07 13.27
C ASP A 86 0.21 -20.30 12.08
N ASN A 87 0.00 -19.00 12.23
CA ASN A 87 -0.54 -18.13 11.20
C ASN A 87 0.56 -17.42 10.40
N TRP A 88 1.63 -16.97 11.06
CA TRP A 88 2.66 -16.13 10.48
C TRP A 88 4.03 -16.81 10.42
N PHE A 89 4.90 -16.29 9.59
CA PHE A 89 6.32 -16.60 9.62
C PHE A 89 7.15 -15.35 9.34
N TYR A 90 8.36 -15.32 9.88
CA TYR A 90 9.33 -14.27 9.60
C TYR A 90 9.85 -14.40 8.18
N ARG A 91 9.56 -13.41 7.35
CA ARG A 91 9.87 -13.42 5.92
C ARG A 91 11.22 -12.79 5.65
N ALA A 92 11.96 -13.35 4.68
CA ALA A 92 13.22 -12.80 4.16
C ALA A 92 14.25 -12.48 5.25
N SER A 93 14.38 -13.34 6.29
CA SER A 93 15.41 -13.19 7.30
C SER A 93 16.82 -13.16 6.68
N GLY A 94 17.67 -12.23 7.16
CA GLY A 94 18.99 -11.98 6.61
C GLY A 94 19.08 -10.68 5.84
N THR A 95 20.01 -10.61 4.88
CA THR A 95 20.30 -9.37 4.15
C THR A 95 19.08 -8.84 3.38
N ARG A 96 18.76 -7.59 3.60
CA ARG A 96 17.70 -6.85 2.90
C ARG A 96 18.19 -5.43 2.61
N ARG A 97 18.42 -5.09 1.33
CA ARG A 97 18.94 -3.78 0.91
C ARG A 97 20.16 -3.35 1.76
N ASN A 98 20.13 -2.21 2.44
CA ASN A 98 21.25 -1.75 3.27
C ASN A 98 21.12 -2.16 4.75
N GLY A 99 20.63 -3.36 5.02
CA GLY A 99 20.46 -3.88 6.38
C GLY A 99 20.01 -5.33 6.40
N PHE A 100 19.26 -5.69 7.44
CA PHE A 100 18.83 -7.06 7.68
C PHE A 100 17.38 -7.12 8.18
N ASN A 101 16.61 -8.07 7.68
CA ASN A 101 15.36 -8.48 8.33
C ASN A 101 15.67 -9.53 9.39
N ALA A 102 15.11 -9.36 10.58
CA ALA A 102 15.29 -10.30 11.68
C ALA A 102 14.02 -10.45 12.54
N ALA A 103 13.81 -11.66 13.06
CA ALA A 103 12.71 -11.97 13.98
C ALA A 103 12.76 -11.09 15.24
N SER A 104 13.96 -10.76 15.71
CA SER A 104 14.16 -9.87 16.86
C SER A 104 13.57 -8.46 16.72
N GLN A 105 13.25 -8.06 15.51
CA GLN A 105 12.62 -6.76 15.21
C GLN A 105 11.10 -6.82 15.17
N VAL A 106 10.51 -7.98 15.47
CA VAL A 106 9.07 -8.19 15.49
C VAL A 106 8.65 -8.64 16.88
N ARG A 107 7.73 -7.94 17.52
CA ARG A 107 7.15 -8.33 18.80
C ARG A 107 5.65 -8.07 18.80
N VAL A 108 4.95 -8.78 19.65
CA VAL A 108 3.54 -8.54 20.00
C VAL A 108 3.50 -8.03 21.44
N GLU A 109 2.84 -6.91 21.65
CA GLU A 109 2.76 -6.24 22.95
C GLU A 109 1.50 -5.35 23.00
N ASP A 110 0.75 -5.45 24.10
CA ASP A 110 -0.44 -4.63 24.36
C ASP A 110 -1.48 -4.64 23.21
N GLY A 111 -1.76 -5.84 22.64
CA GLY A 111 -2.71 -5.97 21.55
C GLY A 111 -2.23 -5.38 20.22
N ASN A 112 -0.94 -5.30 20.01
CA ASN A 112 -0.36 -4.77 18.76
C ASN A 112 0.83 -5.61 18.29
N LEU A 113 0.96 -5.74 16.98
CA LEU A 113 2.21 -6.13 16.36
C LEU A 113 3.09 -4.88 16.22
N ILE A 114 4.32 -4.95 16.69
CA ILE A 114 5.28 -3.86 16.63
C ILE A 114 6.52 -4.32 15.87
N MET A 115 6.84 -3.63 14.79
CA MET A 115 8.09 -3.79 14.08
C MET A 115 9.02 -2.59 14.36
N THR A 116 10.25 -2.87 14.72
CA THR A 116 11.23 -1.83 15.06
C THR A 116 12.32 -1.76 13.99
N ALA A 117 12.65 -0.55 13.55
CA ALA A 117 13.85 -0.25 12.79
C ALA A 117 14.89 0.38 13.70
N GLU A 118 16.06 -0.22 13.79
CA GLU A 118 17.16 0.25 14.64
C GLU A 118 18.52 -0.27 14.17
N TYR A 119 19.60 0.35 14.64
CA TYR A 119 20.95 -0.14 14.41
C TYR A 119 21.39 -1.05 15.55
N LEU A 120 21.83 -2.26 15.23
CA LEU A 120 22.37 -3.21 16.21
C LEU A 120 23.86 -3.45 15.96
N GLU A 121 24.69 -3.19 16.98
CA GLU A 121 26.13 -3.49 16.93
C GLU A 121 26.40 -5.01 17.00
N ASN A 122 25.52 -5.77 17.67
CA ASN A 122 25.63 -7.21 17.86
C ASN A 122 24.36 -7.93 17.37
N GLY A 123 23.82 -7.54 16.22
CA GLY A 123 22.67 -8.20 15.63
C GLY A 123 23.02 -9.61 15.10
N GLU A 124 21.98 -10.43 14.89
CA GLU A 124 22.09 -11.82 14.46
C GLU A 124 22.95 -11.99 13.18
N PHE A 125 22.88 -11.05 12.27
CA PHE A 125 23.59 -11.06 10.97
C PHE A 125 24.81 -10.12 10.97
N GLY A 126 25.23 -9.60 12.14
CA GLY A 126 26.32 -8.67 12.30
C GLY A 126 25.88 -7.23 12.57
N PRO A 127 26.82 -6.29 12.69
CA PRO A 127 26.48 -4.88 12.92
C PRO A 127 25.80 -4.29 11.69
N GLY A 128 24.66 -3.62 11.91
CA GLY A 128 23.90 -3.02 10.83
C GLY A 128 22.51 -2.56 11.24
N TRP A 129 21.77 -2.06 10.26
CA TRP A 129 20.37 -1.69 10.42
C TRP A 129 19.48 -2.91 10.33
N TYR A 130 18.52 -3.01 11.21
CA TYR A 130 17.58 -4.12 11.31
C TYR A 130 16.15 -3.62 11.22
N ALA A 131 15.27 -4.42 10.60
CA ALA A 131 13.83 -4.22 10.59
C ALA A 131 13.08 -5.55 10.54
N GLY A 132 11.75 -5.52 10.60
CA GLY A 132 10.90 -6.71 10.64
C GLY A 132 10.09 -6.90 9.36
N MET A 133 9.84 -8.16 9.00
CA MET A 133 8.91 -8.56 7.95
C MET A 133 8.27 -9.89 8.30
N ILE A 134 6.95 -9.98 8.20
CA ILE A 134 6.19 -11.21 8.38
C ILE A 134 5.29 -11.48 7.19
N SER A 135 4.93 -12.72 6.98
CA SER A 135 3.96 -13.14 5.98
C SER A 135 3.03 -14.18 6.53
N LEU A 136 1.77 -14.16 6.11
CA LEU A 136 0.83 -15.24 6.39
C LEU A 136 1.32 -16.55 5.74
N ARG A 137 1.11 -17.66 6.45
CA ARG A 137 1.35 -19.02 5.92
C ARG A 137 0.28 -19.41 4.91
N GLN A 138 -0.96 -19.02 5.18
CA GLN A 138 -2.06 -19.19 4.24
C GLN A 138 -1.98 -18.10 3.18
N LYS A 139 -2.17 -18.50 1.94
CA LYS A 139 -2.32 -17.60 0.80
C LYS A 139 -3.79 -17.46 0.44
N TYR A 140 -4.08 -16.36 -0.22
CA TYR A 140 -5.44 -16.02 -0.62
C TYR A 140 -5.49 -15.58 -2.07
N CYS A 141 -6.62 -15.89 -2.72
CA CYS A 141 -6.98 -15.36 -4.02
C CYS A 141 -8.32 -14.68 -3.88
N ARG A 142 -8.37 -13.38 -4.19
CA ARG A 142 -9.56 -12.53 -4.08
C ARG A 142 -10.04 -12.33 -2.63
N GLY A 143 -10.89 -11.35 -2.44
CA GLY A 143 -11.44 -10.99 -1.14
C GLY A 143 -11.17 -9.53 -0.81
N TYR A 144 -11.49 -9.14 0.41
CA TYR A 144 -11.13 -7.85 0.97
C TYR A 144 -10.07 -8.04 2.05
N PHE A 145 -8.96 -7.35 1.90
CA PHE A 145 -7.79 -7.41 2.78
C PHE A 145 -7.65 -6.06 3.48
N GLU A 146 -7.54 -6.07 4.79
CA GLU A 146 -7.45 -4.85 5.57
C GLU A 146 -6.39 -4.96 6.66
N ILE A 147 -5.64 -3.87 6.84
CA ILE A 147 -4.79 -3.63 7.99
C ILE A 147 -5.22 -2.34 8.68
N LYS A 148 -5.16 -2.31 10.01
CA LYS A 148 -5.24 -1.09 10.79
C LYS A 148 -3.92 -0.85 11.49
N CYS A 149 -3.29 0.28 11.23
CA CYS A 149 -1.93 0.51 11.67
C CYS A 149 -1.57 1.99 11.78
N LYS A 150 -0.49 2.24 12.52
CA LYS A 150 0.21 3.50 12.64
C LYS A 150 1.61 3.34 12.07
N CYS A 151 1.95 4.13 11.05
CA CYS A 151 3.23 4.06 10.36
C CYS A 151 4.40 4.50 11.24
N ASN A 152 5.58 4.01 10.91
CA ASN A 152 6.84 4.48 11.50
C ASN A 152 7.13 5.94 11.12
N ASP A 153 7.64 6.73 12.05
CA ASP A 153 8.03 8.13 11.79
C ASP A 153 9.54 8.24 11.53
N GLY A 154 9.88 8.75 10.38
CA GLY A 154 11.24 9.12 10.00
C GLY A 154 12.14 7.98 9.55
N GLY A 155 13.37 8.38 9.21
CA GLY A 155 14.50 7.47 8.98
C GLY A 155 14.56 6.83 7.60
N ASP A 156 13.73 7.25 6.66
CA ASP A 156 13.64 6.65 5.33
C ASP A 156 13.24 5.15 5.33
N PHE A 157 13.03 4.53 6.50
CA PHE A 157 12.32 3.27 6.62
C PHE A 157 10.85 3.50 6.34
N TRP A 158 10.16 2.52 5.74
CA TRP A 158 8.75 2.68 5.44
C TRP A 158 7.90 1.46 5.77
N SER A 159 6.76 1.74 6.39
CA SER A 159 5.73 0.75 6.69
C SER A 159 5.00 0.35 5.42
N ALA A 160 4.73 -0.95 5.25
CA ALA A 160 4.00 -1.47 4.11
C ALA A 160 3.08 -2.63 4.48
N PHE A 161 1.95 -2.70 3.78
CA PHE A 161 1.06 -3.85 3.74
C PHE A 161 0.78 -4.18 2.28
N TRP A 162 1.12 -5.40 1.88
CA TRP A 162 1.16 -5.80 0.49
C TRP A 162 0.88 -7.28 0.29
N ILE A 163 0.50 -7.63 -0.92
CA ILE A 163 0.21 -9.00 -1.34
C ILE A 163 1.13 -9.34 -2.50
N GLN A 164 1.70 -10.54 -2.53
CA GLN A 164 2.62 -10.93 -3.58
C GLN A 164 2.46 -12.40 -3.96
N ALA A 165 2.38 -12.67 -5.26
CA ALA A 165 2.53 -14.00 -5.82
C ALA A 165 3.95 -14.54 -5.59
N ASP A 166 4.14 -15.87 -5.53
CA ASP A 166 5.46 -16.48 -5.39
C ASP A 166 6.43 -16.08 -6.51
N ASN A 167 5.88 -15.83 -7.66
CA ASN A 167 6.64 -15.40 -8.82
C ASN A 167 5.85 -14.38 -9.66
N PRO A 168 5.74 -13.13 -9.18
CA PRO A 168 4.99 -12.10 -9.88
C PRO A 168 5.60 -11.75 -11.25
N TYR A 169 6.83 -12.20 -11.50
CA TYR A 169 7.61 -11.88 -12.69
C TYR A 169 7.46 -12.86 -13.84
N ASN A 170 6.74 -13.96 -13.68
CA ASN A 170 6.64 -15.02 -14.70
C ASN A 170 5.25 -15.19 -15.31
N HIS A 171 4.30 -14.34 -14.96
CA HIS A 171 2.92 -14.54 -15.34
C HIS A 171 2.42 -13.38 -16.20
N ASP A 172 2.30 -13.64 -17.47
CA ASP A 172 1.67 -12.76 -18.43
C ASP A 172 0.15 -12.83 -18.26
N ILE A 173 -0.42 -11.92 -17.47
CA ILE A 173 -1.86 -11.79 -17.29
C ILE A 173 -2.53 -11.52 -18.64
N SER A 174 -1.87 -10.79 -19.55
CA SER A 174 -2.41 -10.38 -20.85
C SER A 174 -2.66 -11.56 -21.79
N LYS A 175 -1.99 -12.67 -21.58
CA LYS A 175 -2.13 -13.89 -22.40
C LYS A 175 -3.03 -14.96 -21.76
N GLY A 176 -3.78 -14.60 -20.72
CA GLY A 176 -4.68 -15.54 -20.03
C GLY A 176 -3.93 -16.60 -19.23
N GLY A 177 -2.68 -16.34 -18.88
CA GLY A 177 -1.91 -17.17 -17.97
C GLY A 177 -2.47 -17.07 -16.54
N PRO A 178 -2.01 -17.92 -15.61
CA PRO A 178 -2.48 -17.90 -14.23
C PRO A 178 -2.17 -16.59 -13.51
N GLY A 179 -1.38 -15.71 -14.11
CA GLY A 179 -1.09 -14.37 -13.63
C GLY A 179 -0.73 -14.29 -12.15
N GLY A 180 0.16 -13.42 -11.79
CA GLY A 180 0.47 -13.10 -10.41
C GLY A 180 0.83 -11.62 -10.34
N ALA A 181 0.68 -11.01 -9.18
CA ALA A 181 0.99 -9.60 -8.99
C ALA A 181 1.72 -9.37 -7.66
N GLU A 182 2.26 -8.17 -7.51
CA GLU A 182 2.54 -7.57 -6.23
C GLU A 182 1.59 -6.37 -6.10
N LEU A 183 0.84 -6.35 -5.02
CA LEU A 183 -0.20 -5.37 -4.77
C LEU A 183 0.14 -4.63 -3.48
N ASP A 184 0.72 -3.45 -3.60
CA ASP A 184 1.04 -2.61 -2.45
C ASP A 184 -0.22 -1.88 -2.02
N ILE A 185 -0.93 -2.47 -1.04
CA ILE A 185 -2.17 -1.92 -0.49
C ILE A 185 -1.90 -0.55 0.12
N PHE A 186 -0.78 -0.40 0.81
CA PHE A 186 -0.16 0.87 1.09
C PHE A 186 1.35 0.74 1.33
N GLU A 187 2.08 1.77 1.00
CA GLU A 187 3.42 2.03 1.45
C GLU A 187 3.50 3.47 2.00
N ALA A 188 4.10 3.64 3.20
CA ALA A 188 4.41 4.97 3.71
C ALA A 188 5.60 5.53 2.90
N PRO A 189 5.45 6.64 2.16
CA PRO A 189 6.46 7.03 1.20
C PRO A 189 7.84 7.25 1.81
N TYR A 190 8.82 6.72 1.13
CA TYR A 190 10.22 7.00 1.34
C TYR A 190 10.50 8.52 1.26
N GLY A 191 11.22 9.05 2.27
CA GLY A 191 11.55 10.46 2.30
C GLY A 191 10.42 11.40 2.73
N ASN A 192 9.34 10.87 3.29
CA ASN A 192 8.21 11.65 3.79
C ASN A 192 8.60 12.40 5.07
N LYS A 193 9.07 13.65 4.91
CA LYS A 193 9.58 14.46 6.02
C LYS A 193 8.52 15.44 6.51
N LYS A 194 8.49 15.66 7.83
CA LYS A 194 7.61 16.66 8.45
C LYS A 194 7.78 18.03 7.77
N GLY A 195 6.66 18.58 7.29
CA GLY A 195 6.63 19.82 6.50
C GLY A 195 6.71 19.61 4.99
N SER A 196 6.91 18.37 4.50
CA SER A 196 6.72 18.02 3.10
C SER A 196 5.24 18.01 2.74
N PRO A 197 4.84 18.38 1.50
CA PRO A 197 3.48 18.17 1.01
C PRO A 197 3.00 16.72 1.11
N LEU A 198 3.92 15.75 1.04
CA LEU A 198 3.65 14.32 1.13
C LEU A 198 3.58 13.79 2.57
N TYR A 199 3.84 14.62 3.58
CA TYR A 199 3.71 14.23 4.97
C TYR A 199 2.24 13.83 5.26
N ASN A 200 2.01 12.72 5.95
CA ASN A 200 0.69 12.11 6.13
C ASN A 200 0.05 11.63 4.80
N SER A 201 0.83 11.02 3.93
CA SER A 201 0.33 10.35 2.74
C SER A 201 0.93 8.96 2.57
N VAL A 202 0.27 8.15 1.77
CA VAL A 202 0.73 6.81 1.39
C VAL A 202 0.63 6.62 -0.12
N THR A 203 1.46 5.74 -0.67
CA THR A 203 1.35 5.30 -2.06
C THR A 203 0.58 3.98 -2.14
N GLN A 204 -0.08 3.78 -3.28
CA GLN A 204 -0.72 2.53 -3.66
C GLN A 204 -0.20 2.14 -5.04
N THR A 205 0.32 0.92 -5.18
CA THR A 205 1.03 0.50 -6.39
C THR A 205 0.65 -0.93 -6.77
N ILE A 206 0.64 -1.21 -8.06
CA ILE A 206 0.54 -2.57 -8.61
C ILE A 206 1.82 -2.83 -9.39
N HIS A 207 2.47 -3.96 -9.11
CA HIS A 207 3.58 -4.48 -9.89
C HIS A 207 3.18 -5.83 -10.48
N CYS A 208 3.30 -5.96 -11.76
CA CYS A 208 3.13 -7.26 -12.41
C CYS A 208 4.09 -7.36 -13.59
N ASN A 209 4.38 -8.59 -13.98
CA ASN A 209 5.12 -8.83 -15.19
C ASN A 209 4.14 -8.92 -16.35
N GLY A 210 4.49 -8.35 -17.48
CA GLY A 210 3.90 -8.95 -18.58
C GLY A 210 3.14 -8.18 -19.57
N LEU A 211 3.51 -7.01 -19.86
CA LEU A 211 3.03 -6.43 -21.13
C LEU A 211 3.98 -6.76 -22.29
N ASP A 212 5.22 -7.16 -22.03
CA ASP A 212 6.19 -7.58 -23.04
C ASP A 212 6.74 -8.98 -22.75
N ASP A 213 7.15 -9.70 -23.78
CA ASP A 213 7.83 -11.00 -23.67
C ASP A 213 9.19 -10.94 -22.93
N ASP A 214 9.54 -9.76 -22.44
CA ASP A 214 10.75 -9.50 -21.69
C ASP A 214 10.52 -9.86 -20.23
N LYS A 215 11.07 -11.03 -19.85
CA LYS A 215 10.96 -11.58 -18.50
C LYS A 215 11.72 -10.81 -17.43
N GLU A 216 12.45 -9.76 -17.80
CA GLU A 216 13.28 -8.98 -16.91
C GLU A 216 12.61 -7.65 -16.47
N HIS A 217 11.50 -7.25 -17.08
CA HIS A 217 10.81 -6.02 -16.74
C HIS A 217 9.54 -6.27 -15.93
N ILE A 218 9.51 -5.67 -14.75
CA ILE A 218 8.29 -5.51 -13.95
C ILE A 218 7.65 -4.21 -14.39
N ASP A 219 6.44 -4.30 -14.88
CA ASP A 219 5.60 -3.12 -15.03
C ASP A 219 5.09 -2.70 -13.66
N SER A 220 5.36 -1.45 -13.31
CA SER A 220 4.91 -0.85 -12.07
C SER A 220 3.93 0.26 -12.38
N ARG A 221 2.75 0.20 -11.79
CA ARG A 221 1.76 1.26 -11.89
C ARG A 221 1.45 1.81 -10.51
N MET A 222 2.02 2.97 -10.20
CA MET A 222 1.58 3.76 -9.06
C MET A 222 0.18 4.30 -9.36
N LEU A 223 -0.79 3.91 -8.55
CA LEU A 223 -2.18 4.35 -8.69
C LEU A 223 -2.38 5.76 -8.14
N GLY A 224 -1.55 6.16 -7.19
CA GLY A 224 -1.54 7.51 -6.66
C GLY A 224 -0.83 7.63 -5.32
N VAL A 225 -0.69 8.88 -4.87
CA VAL A 225 -0.30 9.24 -3.51
C VAL A 225 -1.54 9.82 -2.84
N PHE A 226 -1.95 9.26 -1.72
CA PHE A 226 -3.20 9.60 -1.04
C PHE A 226 -2.96 10.05 0.38
N LYS A 227 -3.71 11.08 0.81
CA LYS A 227 -3.72 11.54 2.19
C LYS A 227 -4.37 10.50 3.10
N ALA A 228 -3.78 10.32 4.28
CA ALA A 228 -4.40 9.63 5.40
C ALA A 228 -4.23 10.47 6.67
N ASP A 229 -5.02 10.18 7.70
CA ASP A 229 -5.06 11.02 8.89
C ASP A 229 -3.88 10.73 9.82
N ASN A 230 -2.96 11.71 9.98
CA ASN A 230 -1.89 11.68 10.98
C ASN A 230 -1.15 10.33 11.07
N ILE A 231 -0.76 9.74 9.95
CA ILE A 231 -0.29 8.35 9.81
C ILE A 231 0.80 7.93 10.80
N TYR A 232 1.55 8.89 11.37
CA TYR A 232 2.63 8.66 12.33
C TYR A 232 2.18 8.73 13.80
N SER A 233 0.98 9.17 14.08
CA SER A 233 0.45 9.32 15.44
C SER A 233 -0.90 8.64 15.66
N GLU A 234 -1.63 8.35 14.60
CA GLU A 234 -2.96 7.73 14.65
C GLU A 234 -3.01 6.49 13.75
N CYS A 235 -3.85 5.53 14.12
CA CYS A 235 -4.10 4.36 13.28
C CYS A 235 -5.07 4.74 12.16
N ASN A 236 -4.76 4.29 10.97
CA ASN A 236 -5.62 4.33 9.80
C ASN A 236 -5.90 2.91 9.32
N THR A 237 -6.99 2.69 8.60
CA THR A 237 -7.22 1.45 7.87
C THR A 237 -6.81 1.61 6.41
N TYR A 238 -6.14 0.58 5.90
CA TYR A 238 -5.77 0.47 4.49
C TYR A 238 -6.29 -0.85 3.96
N GLY A 239 -7.03 -0.81 2.87
CA GLY A 239 -7.71 -1.98 2.35
C GLY A 239 -7.61 -2.15 0.85
N LEU A 240 -7.76 -3.41 0.42
CA LEU A 240 -7.84 -3.82 -0.97
C LEU A 240 -9.02 -4.77 -1.14
N GLU A 241 -9.97 -4.45 -2.00
CA GLU A 241 -10.93 -5.39 -2.53
C GLU A 241 -10.40 -5.93 -3.87
N TRP A 242 -10.03 -7.19 -3.88
CA TRP A 242 -9.60 -7.91 -5.07
C TRP A 242 -10.75 -8.77 -5.58
N THR A 243 -11.37 -8.31 -6.65
CA THR A 243 -12.52 -8.94 -7.31
C THR A 243 -12.10 -9.86 -8.47
N GLU A 244 -13.06 -10.33 -9.24
CA GLU A 244 -12.79 -11.05 -10.50
C GLU A 244 -12.27 -10.13 -11.61
N ASP A 245 -12.63 -8.84 -11.57
CA ASP A 245 -12.45 -7.91 -12.67
C ASP A 245 -11.45 -6.80 -12.37
N GLU A 246 -11.31 -6.41 -11.08
CA GLU A 246 -10.50 -5.25 -10.70
C GLU A 246 -9.99 -5.32 -9.26
N TYR A 247 -8.98 -4.50 -8.98
CA TYR A 247 -8.48 -4.17 -7.66
C TYR A 247 -9.03 -2.81 -7.25
N ILE A 248 -9.63 -2.70 -6.05
CA ILE A 248 -10.19 -1.47 -5.51
C ILE A 248 -9.52 -1.19 -4.17
N PHE A 249 -8.88 -0.04 -4.05
CA PHE A 249 -8.10 0.34 -2.89
C PHE A 249 -8.87 1.31 -2.00
N TYR A 250 -8.67 1.21 -0.69
CA TYR A 250 -9.39 2.01 0.30
C TYR A 250 -8.44 2.58 1.36
N ILE A 251 -8.74 3.76 1.87
CA ILE A 251 -8.18 4.35 3.08
C ILE A 251 -9.33 4.79 3.97
N ASN A 252 -9.35 4.34 5.23
CA ASN A 252 -10.40 4.61 6.21
C ASN A 252 -11.82 4.34 5.65
N GLY A 253 -11.95 3.23 4.90
CA GLY A 253 -13.21 2.81 4.28
C GLY A 253 -13.65 3.62 3.06
N VAL A 254 -12.85 4.57 2.59
CA VAL A 254 -13.15 5.37 1.40
C VAL A 254 -12.26 4.93 0.24
N GLU A 255 -12.87 4.62 -0.91
CA GLU A 255 -12.16 4.25 -2.13
C GLU A 255 -11.20 5.37 -2.56
N THR A 256 -9.97 4.97 -2.88
CA THR A 256 -8.90 5.85 -3.36
C THR A 256 -8.61 5.63 -4.83
N ALA A 257 -8.51 4.37 -5.23
CA ALA A 257 -8.11 3.97 -6.57
C ALA A 257 -8.74 2.63 -6.95
N ARG A 258 -8.88 2.39 -8.25
CA ARG A 258 -9.20 1.07 -8.81
C ARG A 258 -8.47 0.84 -10.12
N SER A 259 -8.13 -0.39 -10.41
CA SER A 259 -7.45 -0.76 -11.65
C SER A 259 -7.61 -2.25 -11.94
N SER A 260 -7.70 -2.60 -13.23
CA SER A 260 -7.52 -3.98 -13.72
C SER A 260 -6.11 -4.22 -14.28
N PHE A 261 -5.23 -3.22 -14.18
CA PHE A 261 -3.88 -3.23 -14.73
C PHE A 261 -3.82 -3.69 -16.21
N GLY A 262 -4.67 -3.09 -17.01
CA GLY A 262 -4.64 -3.22 -18.49
C GLY A 262 -5.15 -4.53 -19.07
N SER A 263 -4.97 -5.66 -18.41
CA SER A 263 -5.29 -6.97 -18.99
C SER A 263 -6.02 -7.91 -18.05
N GLY A 264 -6.32 -7.48 -16.86
CA GLY A 264 -7.03 -8.26 -15.86
C GLY A 264 -6.30 -8.33 -14.52
N VAL A 265 -6.89 -9.06 -13.59
CA VAL A 265 -6.40 -9.25 -12.25
C VAL A 265 -5.73 -10.60 -12.09
N SER A 266 -4.86 -10.74 -11.09
CA SER A 266 -4.26 -12.01 -10.71
C SER A 266 -5.34 -13.06 -10.40
N GLN A 267 -5.07 -14.31 -10.79
CA GLN A 267 -5.96 -15.45 -10.59
C GLN A 267 -5.31 -16.55 -9.74
N VAL A 268 -4.18 -16.26 -9.11
CA VAL A 268 -3.46 -17.19 -8.25
C VAL A 268 -3.54 -16.75 -6.81
N GLU A 269 -3.34 -17.69 -5.90
CA GLU A 269 -3.21 -17.38 -4.48
C GLU A 269 -1.89 -16.66 -4.22
N GLU A 270 -1.94 -15.61 -3.41
CA GLU A 270 -0.82 -14.76 -3.09
C GLU A 270 -0.59 -14.63 -1.58
N SER A 271 0.63 -14.35 -1.21
CA SER A 271 1.06 -14.18 0.19
C SER A 271 0.70 -12.79 0.69
N VAL A 272 0.13 -12.69 1.89
CA VAL A 272 -0.15 -11.42 2.58
C VAL A 272 1.02 -11.07 3.47
N ILE A 273 1.56 -9.86 3.34
CA ILE A 273 2.83 -9.45 3.93
C ILE A 273 2.67 -8.13 4.67
N VAL A 274 3.27 -8.06 5.85
CA VAL A 274 3.44 -6.84 6.64
C VAL A 274 4.93 -6.60 6.81
N SER A 275 5.40 -5.40 6.51
CA SER A 275 6.83 -5.10 6.61
C SER A 275 7.13 -3.67 7.06
N LEU A 276 8.23 -3.54 7.76
CA LEU A 276 8.96 -2.29 7.92
C LEU A 276 10.19 -2.38 7.01
N GLU A 277 10.13 -1.71 5.88
CA GLU A 277 11.11 -1.84 4.81
C GLU A 277 12.38 -1.03 5.06
N ILE A 278 13.51 -1.60 4.64
CA ILE A 278 14.84 -1.00 4.81
C ILE A 278 15.22 -0.26 3.53
N PRO A 279 15.65 1.02 3.60
CA PRO A 279 16.07 1.76 2.42
C PRO A 279 17.42 1.30 1.84
N GLU A 280 17.65 1.60 0.57
CA GLU A 280 18.94 1.36 -0.11
C GLU A 280 20.10 2.18 0.46
N LYS A 281 19.79 3.35 1.01
CA LYS A 281 20.76 4.27 1.61
C LYS A 281 20.25 4.77 2.94
N ILE A 282 21.09 4.67 3.97
CA ILE A 282 20.75 5.11 5.33
C ILE A 282 21.82 6.11 5.79
N SER A 283 21.40 7.30 6.16
CA SER A 283 22.27 8.38 6.67
C SER A 283 21.82 8.82 8.05
N LEU A 284 21.48 7.86 8.91
CA LEU A 284 20.97 8.07 10.24
C LEU A 284 22.08 7.87 11.29
N ALA A 285 21.96 8.55 12.42
CA ALA A 285 22.74 8.22 13.60
C ALA A 285 22.36 6.84 14.15
N LYS A 286 23.33 6.10 14.67
CA LYS A 286 23.12 4.71 15.13
C LYS A 286 22.17 4.58 16.33
N ASP A 287 21.88 5.66 17.01
CA ASP A 287 20.90 5.74 18.11
C ASP A 287 19.47 6.02 17.64
N PHE A 288 19.26 6.16 16.32
CA PHE A 288 17.92 6.28 15.75
C PHE A 288 17.15 4.97 15.90
N SER A 289 15.88 5.08 16.29
CA SER A 289 14.92 3.98 16.28
C SER A 289 13.55 4.48 15.86
N SER A 290 12.80 3.67 15.15
CA SER A 290 11.44 3.97 14.71
C SER A 290 10.58 2.70 14.71
N GLN A 291 9.27 2.84 14.90
CA GLN A 291 8.36 1.71 15.05
C GLN A 291 7.16 1.82 14.14
N PHE A 292 6.84 0.71 13.49
CA PHE A 292 5.58 0.46 12.82
C PHE A 292 4.68 -0.36 13.75
N THR A 293 3.48 0.13 14.02
CA THR A 293 2.53 -0.49 14.96
C THR A 293 1.27 -0.91 14.22
N VAL A 294 0.90 -2.18 14.30
CA VAL A 294 -0.29 -2.75 13.67
C VAL A 294 -1.27 -3.18 14.75
N ASP A 295 -2.49 -2.67 14.68
CA ASP A 295 -3.61 -3.00 15.56
C ASP A 295 -4.22 -4.36 15.14
N TYR A 296 -4.57 -4.51 13.85
CA TYR A 296 -5.07 -5.77 13.32
C TYR A 296 -4.79 -5.99 11.83
N VAL A 297 -4.91 -7.26 11.42
CA VAL A 297 -5.06 -7.66 10.01
C VAL A 297 -6.31 -8.51 9.88
N ARG A 298 -7.16 -8.20 8.90
CA ARG A 298 -8.41 -8.92 8.61
C ARG A 298 -8.55 -9.24 7.14
N ILE A 299 -9.11 -10.41 6.84
CA ILE A 299 -9.37 -10.85 5.47
C ILE A 299 -10.80 -11.39 5.40
N TYR A 300 -11.50 -10.95 4.37
CA TYR A 300 -12.88 -11.31 4.10
C TYR A 300 -13.00 -11.92 2.71
N GLN A 301 -13.83 -12.95 2.56
CA GLN A 301 -14.13 -13.59 1.26
C GLN A 301 -15.63 -13.76 1.06
N LYS A 302 -16.05 -13.81 -0.21
CA LYS A 302 -17.46 -14.11 -0.63
C LYS A 302 -17.71 -15.60 -0.72
#